data_3003100e6f1ac3facbb17cd66bca692b
#
_entry.id   3003100e6f1ac3facbb17cd66bca692b
#
_cell.length_a   1.000
_cell.length_b   1.000
_cell.length_c   1.000
_cell.angle_alpha   90.00
_cell.angle_beta   90.00
_cell.angle_gamma   90.00
#
_symmetry.space_group_name_H-M   'P 1'
#
loop_
_entity.id
_entity.type
_entity.pdbx_description
1 polymer ?
#
loop_
_entity_poly.entity_id
_entity_poly.type
_entity_poly.pdbx_seq_one_letter_code
_entity_poly.pdbx_strand_id
1 'polypeptide(L)'
;MKKIILLLLLAINVKSFAQKFEGLASTPPMGWNSWNTFQTNISEELVKGIADSMVSSGMKDVGYTYLVLDDGWMAMERDATTGDLIPDPKKFPHGMKALIDYVHSKGLKFGLYNCAGTKTCAGYPGTRGYEYQDARFYASLGIDYLKFDWCYTDSLNAQEAYGTMSKALFTAKQPIIFSLCEWGSHQPWLWAAKDGQLWRSTGDIGICYQGDTVIGGGWRPNCVMKCVDLNEPLRKYAGPNHWNDPDMLEVGNGMSEAEDRTHFSLWCMMASPLIAGNDIRKMTAVTKAILTNKDAIAINQDVLGVQGWRYASKDSVETWFKPLNNGDWAVCFVNRTRQPQKINFNWKKENVNDELSSKQLNAATATYKIMDVWTKKNLSTTAKAFSATVQPHDVVMLQLIKQ
;
A
#
# COMPACT_ATOMS: atom_id res chain seq x y z
N MET A 1 -41.98 18.71 53.05
CA MET A 1 -40.99 17.67 52.81
C MET A 1 -40.92 17.40 51.30
N LYS A 2 -39.97 18.00 50.60
CA LYS A 2 -39.77 17.80 49.12
C LYS A 2 -38.83 16.64 48.90
N LYS A 3 -39.31 15.56 48.29
CA LYS A 3 -38.44 14.40 47.88
C LYS A 3 -37.69 14.78 46.60
N ILE A 4 -36.38 14.90 46.68
CA ILE A 4 -35.46 15.03 45.55
C ILE A 4 -35.22 13.63 45.01
N ILE A 5 -35.71 13.35 43.78
CA ILE A 5 -35.41 12.13 43.07
C ILE A 5 -34.11 12.40 42.31
N LEU A 6 -33.02 11.73 42.73
CA LEU A 6 -31.72 11.75 42.08
C LEU A 6 -31.73 10.73 40.94
N LEU A 7 -31.87 11.21 39.70
CA LEU A 7 -31.69 10.36 38.51
C LEU A 7 -30.20 10.10 38.32
N LEU A 8 -29.74 8.86 38.60
CA LEU A 8 -28.43 8.38 38.17
C LEU A 8 -28.48 8.10 36.69
N LEU A 9 -27.86 8.97 35.88
CA LEU A 9 -27.53 8.69 34.48
C LEU A 9 -26.39 7.66 34.47
N LEU A 10 -26.71 6.38 34.25
CA LEU A 10 -25.74 5.37 33.88
C LEU A 10 -25.21 5.76 32.46
N ALA A 11 -24.01 6.29 32.40
CA ALA A 11 -23.28 6.41 31.14
C ALA A 11 -22.91 4.98 30.68
N ILE A 12 -23.76 4.40 29.83
CA ILE A 12 -23.44 3.19 29.10
C ILE A 12 -22.32 3.57 28.13
N ASN A 13 -21.08 3.23 28.46
CA ASN A 13 -19.99 3.23 27.51
C ASN A 13 -20.32 2.18 26.43
N VAL A 14 -20.99 2.57 25.37
CA VAL A 14 -21.13 1.78 24.16
C VAL A 14 -19.72 1.73 23.56
N LYS A 15 -18.99 0.66 23.87
CA LYS A 15 -17.79 0.33 23.12
C LYS A 15 -18.25 0.13 21.67
N SER A 16 -17.98 1.11 20.81
CA SER A 16 -18.09 0.94 19.36
C SER A 16 -17.08 -0.16 19.02
N PHE A 17 -17.54 -1.38 18.84
CA PHE A 17 -16.71 -2.45 18.32
C PHE A 17 -16.33 -2.07 16.89
N ALA A 18 -15.03 -2.05 16.61
CA ALA A 18 -14.53 -1.95 15.25
C ALA A 18 -15.21 -3.05 14.41
N GLN A 19 -15.70 -2.69 13.23
CA GLN A 19 -16.38 -3.63 12.34
C GLN A 19 -15.38 -4.41 11.47
N LYS A 20 -14.09 -4.33 11.77
CA LYS A 20 -13.00 -5.02 11.08
C LYS A 20 -12.22 -5.93 12.02
N PHE A 21 -11.51 -6.90 11.46
CA PHE A 21 -10.62 -7.76 12.23
C PHE A 21 -9.39 -6.99 12.71
N GLU A 22 -9.15 -7.02 14.01
CA GLU A 22 -7.96 -6.46 14.62
C GLU A 22 -6.73 -7.35 14.35
N GLY A 23 -5.55 -6.74 14.36
CA GLY A 23 -4.27 -7.46 14.17
C GLY A 23 -3.93 -7.79 12.71
N LEU A 24 -4.80 -7.48 11.75
CA LEU A 24 -4.47 -7.54 10.32
C LEU A 24 -3.73 -6.27 9.90
N ALA A 25 -2.73 -6.42 9.03
CA ALA A 25 -1.94 -5.29 8.52
C ALA A 25 -1.32 -4.44 9.65
N SER A 26 -0.71 -5.06 10.65
CA SER A 26 0.06 -4.38 11.70
C SER A 26 1.23 -3.58 11.13
N THR A 27 1.75 -4.00 9.99
CA THR A 27 2.64 -3.27 9.09
C THR A 27 2.00 -3.18 7.70
N PRO A 28 2.46 -2.29 6.79
CA PRO A 28 1.88 -2.16 5.47
C PRO A 28 1.90 -3.50 4.71
N PRO A 29 0.78 -3.94 4.09
CA PRO A 29 0.76 -5.18 3.32
C PRO A 29 1.77 -5.18 2.18
N MET A 30 2.40 -6.33 1.94
CA MET A 30 3.33 -6.56 0.84
C MET A 30 2.85 -7.71 -0.03
N GLY A 31 2.84 -7.51 -1.34
CA GLY A 31 2.32 -8.52 -2.26
C GLY A 31 2.49 -8.18 -3.72
N TRP A 32 1.64 -8.77 -4.54
CA TRP A 32 1.54 -8.56 -5.98
C TRP A 32 0.07 -8.47 -6.39
N ASN A 33 -0.21 -7.63 -7.39
CA ASN A 33 -1.55 -7.49 -7.96
C ASN A 33 -1.47 -7.59 -9.50
N SER A 34 -2.49 -8.18 -10.12
CA SER A 34 -2.47 -8.52 -11.54
C SER A 34 -2.76 -7.33 -12.49
N TRP A 35 -3.34 -6.22 -12.00
CA TRP A 35 -3.99 -5.24 -12.87
C TRP A 35 -3.04 -4.51 -13.83
N ASN A 36 -1.98 -3.89 -13.31
CA ASN A 36 -1.18 -2.95 -14.10
C ASN A 36 -0.48 -3.59 -15.30
N THR A 37 -0.11 -4.88 -15.19
CA THR A 37 0.52 -5.60 -16.31
C THR A 37 -0.47 -6.42 -17.13
N PHE A 38 -1.46 -7.06 -16.50
CA PHE A 38 -2.27 -8.07 -17.16
C PHE A 38 -3.72 -7.63 -17.39
N GLN A 39 -4.20 -6.62 -16.67
CA GLN A 39 -5.60 -6.20 -16.72
C GLN A 39 -6.52 -7.42 -16.56
N THR A 40 -7.49 -7.60 -17.46
CA THR A 40 -8.39 -8.76 -17.47
C THR A 40 -7.81 -10.01 -18.14
N ASN A 41 -6.59 -9.94 -18.69
CA ASN A 41 -5.91 -11.07 -19.33
C ASN A 41 -5.19 -11.94 -18.31
N ILE A 42 -5.96 -12.59 -17.46
CA ILE A 42 -5.50 -13.44 -16.36
C ILE A 42 -5.97 -14.89 -16.56
N SER A 43 -5.22 -15.84 -16.02
CA SER A 43 -5.53 -17.27 -16.08
C SER A 43 -4.98 -18.01 -14.86
N GLU A 44 -5.48 -19.21 -14.62
CA GLU A 44 -4.98 -20.08 -13.57
C GLU A 44 -3.47 -20.36 -13.71
N GLU A 45 -2.99 -20.59 -14.93
CA GLU A 45 -1.58 -20.83 -15.23
C GLU A 45 -0.73 -19.60 -14.90
N LEU A 46 -1.19 -18.40 -15.31
CA LEU A 46 -0.54 -17.15 -14.97
C LEU A 46 -0.36 -17.01 -13.46
N VAL A 47 -1.43 -17.20 -12.70
CA VAL A 47 -1.44 -17.03 -11.25
C VAL A 47 -0.51 -18.02 -10.55
N LYS A 48 -0.52 -19.28 -10.97
CA LYS A 48 0.42 -20.31 -10.49
C LYS A 48 1.88 -19.90 -10.76
N GLY A 49 2.17 -19.43 -11.98
CA GLY A 49 3.50 -18.95 -12.35
C GLY A 49 3.96 -17.74 -11.54
N ILE A 50 3.04 -16.83 -11.20
CA ILE A 50 3.33 -15.70 -10.29
C ILE A 50 3.61 -16.19 -8.88
N ALA A 51 2.79 -17.10 -8.33
CA ALA A 51 3.01 -17.67 -7.00
C ALA A 51 4.38 -18.37 -6.89
N ASP A 52 4.74 -19.16 -7.89
CA ASP A 52 6.04 -19.82 -7.97
C ASP A 52 7.19 -18.81 -8.05
N SER A 53 6.98 -17.72 -8.78
CA SER A 53 7.97 -16.66 -8.92
C SER A 53 8.14 -15.83 -7.64
N MET A 54 7.06 -15.56 -6.89
CA MET A 54 7.16 -14.93 -5.56
C MET A 54 8.05 -15.73 -4.61
N VAL A 55 7.99 -17.06 -4.68
CA VAL A 55 8.82 -17.94 -3.86
C VAL A 55 10.26 -18.02 -4.42
N SER A 56 10.41 -18.35 -5.69
CA SER A 56 11.74 -18.62 -6.28
C SER A 56 12.61 -17.37 -6.44
N SER A 57 12.01 -16.19 -6.56
CA SER A 57 12.75 -14.92 -6.59
C SER A 57 13.25 -14.47 -5.21
N GLY A 58 12.74 -15.03 -4.11
CA GLY A 58 13.01 -14.59 -2.74
C GLY A 58 12.11 -13.41 -2.29
N MET A 59 11.14 -13.00 -3.08
CA MET A 59 10.17 -11.96 -2.66
C MET A 59 9.40 -12.39 -1.40
N LYS A 60 8.95 -13.65 -1.35
CA LYS A 60 8.29 -14.19 -0.15
C LYS A 60 9.18 -14.08 1.10
N ASP A 61 10.48 -14.38 0.97
CA ASP A 61 11.41 -14.38 2.11
C ASP A 61 11.66 -12.99 2.69
N VAL A 62 11.37 -11.94 1.93
CA VAL A 62 11.47 -10.55 2.37
C VAL A 62 10.13 -9.91 2.71
N GLY A 63 9.03 -10.70 2.71
CA GLY A 63 7.73 -10.28 3.23
C GLY A 63 6.60 -10.12 2.22
N TYR A 64 6.82 -10.31 0.92
CA TYR A 64 5.74 -10.30 -0.07
C TYR A 64 4.89 -11.57 0.07
N THR A 65 3.75 -11.45 0.72
CA THR A 65 2.91 -12.61 1.06
C THR A 65 1.58 -12.63 0.33
N TYR A 66 1.05 -11.48 -0.09
CA TYR A 66 -0.26 -11.39 -0.73
C TYR A 66 -0.15 -11.51 -2.26
N LEU A 67 -0.91 -12.44 -2.86
CA LEU A 67 -1.13 -12.52 -4.29
C LEU A 67 -2.58 -12.13 -4.54
N VAL A 68 -2.81 -10.98 -5.20
CA VAL A 68 -4.15 -10.42 -5.40
C VAL A 68 -4.52 -10.48 -6.87
N LEU A 69 -5.59 -11.20 -7.19
CA LEU A 69 -6.26 -11.12 -8.48
C LEU A 69 -7.18 -9.91 -8.50
N ASP A 70 -6.91 -9.02 -9.43
CA ASP A 70 -7.71 -7.82 -9.70
C ASP A 70 -8.95 -8.15 -10.57
N ASP A 71 -9.55 -7.17 -11.21
CA ASP A 71 -10.77 -7.28 -12.00
C ASP A 71 -10.67 -8.33 -13.12
N GLY A 72 -11.80 -8.92 -13.47
CA GLY A 72 -11.91 -9.88 -14.58
C GLY A 72 -11.68 -11.35 -14.23
N TRP A 73 -11.66 -11.72 -12.95
CA TRP A 73 -11.56 -13.13 -12.53
C TRP A 73 -12.90 -13.89 -12.65
N MET A 74 -14.02 -13.19 -12.64
CA MET A 74 -15.37 -13.75 -12.64
C MET A 74 -15.99 -13.80 -14.04
N ALA A 75 -17.07 -14.57 -14.19
CA ALA A 75 -17.91 -14.55 -15.38
C ALA A 75 -18.70 -13.23 -15.49
N MET A 76 -19.21 -12.94 -16.69
CA MET A 76 -19.98 -11.71 -16.95
C MET A 76 -21.35 -11.68 -16.28
N GLU A 77 -21.83 -12.82 -15.78
CA GLU A 77 -23.11 -12.96 -15.12
C GLU A 77 -22.93 -13.71 -13.80
N ARG A 78 -23.77 -13.42 -12.83
CA ARG A 78 -23.91 -14.20 -11.60
C ARG A 78 -24.68 -15.49 -11.91
N ASP A 79 -24.58 -16.48 -11.04
CA ASP A 79 -25.41 -17.69 -11.11
C ASP A 79 -26.90 -17.31 -11.05
N ALA A 80 -27.66 -17.73 -12.07
CA ALA A 80 -29.07 -17.34 -12.22
C ALA A 80 -29.99 -17.93 -11.12
N THR A 81 -29.53 -18.96 -10.42
CA THR A 81 -30.33 -19.65 -9.38
C THR A 81 -29.96 -19.12 -8.00
N THR A 82 -28.67 -18.99 -7.71
CA THR A 82 -28.17 -18.62 -6.37
C THR A 82 -27.82 -17.15 -6.25
N GLY A 83 -27.53 -16.48 -7.35
CA GLY A 83 -26.99 -15.10 -7.38
C GLY A 83 -25.51 -15.00 -7.03
N ASP A 84 -24.82 -16.13 -6.84
CA ASP A 84 -23.40 -16.12 -6.47
C ASP A 84 -22.50 -15.67 -7.64
N LEU A 85 -21.33 -15.14 -7.30
CA LEU A 85 -20.28 -14.89 -8.28
C LEU A 85 -19.72 -16.22 -8.80
N ILE A 86 -19.49 -16.28 -10.10
CA ILE A 86 -18.95 -17.47 -10.77
C ILE A 86 -17.54 -17.14 -11.25
N PRO A 87 -16.48 -17.84 -10.81
CA PRO A 87 -15.18 -17.76 -11.46
C PRO A 87 -15.29 -18.09 -12.95
N ASP A 88 -14.62 -17.33 -13.81
CA ASP A 88 -14.65 -17.59 -15.26
C ASP A 88 -14.08 -19.01 -15.56
N PRO A 89 -14.90 -19.96 -16.05
CA PRO A 89 -14.46 -21.34 -16.22
C PRO A 89 -13.42 -21.52 -17.34
N LYS A 90 -13.29 -20.54 -18.24
CA LYS A 90 -12.25 -20.55 -19.28
C LYS A 90 -10.89 -20.13 -18.72
N LYS A 91 -10.90 -19.18 -17.77
CA LYS A 91 -9.69 -18.68 -17.12
C LYS A 91 -9.24 -19.59 -15.97
N PHE A 92 -10.20 -20.18 -15.26
CA PHE A 92 -9.99 -20.98 -14.04
C PHE A 92 -10.71 -22.34 -14.16
N PRO A 93 -10.25 -23.24 -15.03
CA PRO A 93 -10.95 -24.48 -15.34
C PRO A 93 -11.07 -25.46 -14.16
N HIS A 94 -10.16 -25.36 -13.17
CA HIS A 94 -10.22 -26.20 -11.95
C HIS A 94 -10.92 -25.48 -10.78
N GLY A 95 -11.47 -24.30 -11.03
CA GLY A 95 -12.17 -23.48 -10.03
C GLY A 95 -11.25 -22.66 -9.12
N MET A 96 -11.82 -21.61 -8.55
CA MET A 96 -11.06 -20.64 -7.74
C MET A 96 -10.52 -21.27 -6.44
N LYS A 97 -11.27 -22.18 -5.81
CA LYS A 97 -10.83 -22.84 -4.58
C LYS A 97 -9.52 -23.63 -4.77
N ALA A 98 -9.43 -24.39 -5.86
CA ALA A 98 -8.21 -25.16 -6.16
C ALA A 98 -7.00 -24.25 -6.39
N LEU A 99 -7.19 -23.09 -7.02
CA LEU A 99 -6.16 -22.11 -7.22
C LEU A 99 -5.71 -21.47 -5.90
N ILE A 100 -6.65 -21.10 -5.04
CA ILE A 100 -6.37 -20.56 -3.71
C ILE A 100 -5.58 -21.57 -2.88
N ASP A 101 -5.99 -22.84 -2.87
CA ASP A 101 -5.28 -23.91 -2.15
C ASP A 101 -3.85 -24.09 -2.66
N TYR A 102 -3.65 -23.97 -3.98
CA TYR A 102 -2.30 -23.97 -4.56
C TYR A 102 -1.45 -22.81 -4.04
N VAL A 103 -1.97 -21.60 -4.04
CA VAL A 103 -1.25 -20.40 -3.54
C VAL A 103 -0.96 -20.54 -2.04
N HIS A 104 -1.92 -21.01 -1.25
CA HIS A 104 -1.73 -21.28 0.18
C HIS A 104 -0.68 -22.38 0.41
N SER A 105 -0.60 -23.42 -0.44
CA SER A 105 0.43 -24.46 -0.34
C SER A 105 1.86 -23.93 -0.51
N LYS A 106 2.02 -22.76 -1.17
CA LYS A 106 3.30 -22.04 -1.28
C LYS A 106 3.60 -21.18 -0.04
N GLY A 107 2.70 -21.14 0.94
CA GLY A 107 2.76 -20.27 2.13
C GLY A 107 2.55 -18.80 1.78
N LEU A 108 1.80 -18.52 0.72
CA LEU A 108 1.32 -17.21 0.31
C LEU A 108 -0.14 -17.05 0.74
N LYS A 109 -0.65 -15.83 0.68
CA LYS A 109 -2.02 -15.45 0.94
C LYS A 109 -2.68 -15.04 -0.37
N PHE A 110 -4.00 -15.26 -0.50
CA PHE A 110 -4.71 -14.99 -1.74
C PHE A 110 -5.74 -13.87 -1.58
N GLY A 111 -5.78 -12.96 -2.53
CA GLY A 111 -6.75 -11.87 -2.58
C GLY A 111 -7.58 -11.88 -3.85
N LEU A 112 -8.78 -11.34 -3.75
CA LEU A 112 -9.68 -11.07 -4.86
C LEU A 112 -10.03 -9.58 -4.93
N TYR A 113 -10.69 -9.22 -6.01
CA TYR A 113 -11.20 -7.89 -6.31
C TYR A 113 -12.72 -7.94 -6.50
N ASN A 114 -13.41 -6.87 -6.10
CA ASN A 114 -14.74 -6.53 -6.56
C ASN A 114 -14.97 -5.01 -6.40
N CYS A 115 -16.22 -4.57 -6.51
CA CYS A 115 -16.59 -3.16 -6.56
C CYS A 115 -17.87 -2.92 -5.77
N ALA A 116 -17.99 -1.74 -5.16
CA ALA A 116 -19.18 -1.32 -4.42
C ALA A 116 -20.41 -1.06 -5.31
N GLY A 117 -20.20 -0.85 -6.60
CA GLY A 117 -21.27 -0.55 -7.54
C GLY A 117 -21.97 -1.79 -8.10
N THR A 118 -22.83 -1.55 -9.09
CA THR A 118 -23.55 -2.62 -9.80
C THR A 118 -22.67 -3.42 -10.74
N LYS A 119 -21.54 -2.82 -11.18
CA LYS A 119 -20.53 -3.45 -12.03
C LYS A 119 -19.13 -3.08 -11.54
N THR A 120 -18.17 -3.95 -11.85
CA THR A 120 -16.75 -3.63 -11.70
C THR A 120 -16.30 -2.62 -12.75
N CYS A 121 -15.09 -2.08 -12.62
CA CYS A 121 -14.56 -1.10 -13.58
C CYS A 121 -14.43 -1.68 -14.99
N ALA A 122 -14.16 -2.99 -15.13
CA ALA A 122 -14.15 -3.70 -16.41
C ALA A 122 -15.52 -4.25 -16.83
N GLY A 123 -16.60 -3.96 -16.08
CA GLY A 123 -17.97 -4.28 -16.47
C GLY A 123 -18.51 -5.62 -15.98
N TYR A 124 -17.77 -6.36 -15.15
CA TYR A 124 -18.21 -7.60 -14.51
C TYR A 124 -19.21 -7.33 -13.38
N PRO A 125 -19.88 -8.37 -12.83
CA PRO A 125 -20.86 -8.18 -11.74
C PRO A 125 -20.24 -7.54 -10.49
N GLY A 126 -20.75 -6.37 -10.10
CA GLY A 126 -20.39 -5.71 -8.84
C GLY A 126 -21.15 -6.28 -7.64
N THR A 127 -20.83 -5.81 -6.45
CA THR A 127 -21.34 -6.33 -5.16
C THR A 127 -22.62 -5.64 -4.69
N ARG A 128 -23.01 -4.50 -5.27
CA ARG A 128 -24.19 -3.74 -4.80
C ARG A 128 -25.44 -4.58 -4.65
N GLY A 129 -25.95 -4.69 -3.41
CA GLY A 129 -27.12 -5.52 -3.06
C GLY A 129 -26.80 -6.98 -2.75
N TYR A 130 -25.55 -7.39 -2.87
CA TYR A 130 -25.04 -8.73 -2.60
C TYR A 130 -23.95 -8.78 -1.52
N GLU A 131 -23.73 -7.71 -0.77
CA GLU A 131 -22.58 -7.54 0.13
C GLU A 131 -22.41 -8.71 1.11
N TYR A 132 -23.49 -9.14 1.75
CA TYR A 132 -23.46 -10.27 2.69
C TYR A 132 -23.34 -11.63 2.00
N GLN A 133 -23.87 -11.76 0.80
CA GLN A 133 -23.75 -12.98 0.01
C GLN A 133 -22.32 -13.15 -0.49
N ASP A 134 -21.77 -12.11 -1.10
CA ASP A 134 -20.40 -12.09 -1.60
C ASP A 134 -19.38 -12.28 -0.47
N ALA A 135 -19.61 -11.67 0.70
CA ALA A 135 -18.75 -11.89 1.87
C ALA A 135 -18.72 -13.34 2.33
N ARG A 136 -19.87 -14.04 2.33
CA ARG A 136 -19.93 -15.49 2.61
C ARG A 136 -19.24 -16.32 1.53
N PHE A 137 -19.40 -15.93 0.27
CA PHE A 137 -18.72 -16.57 -0.85
C PHE A 137 -17.20 -16.44 -0.71
N TYR A 138 -16.67 -15.24 -0.45
CA TYR A 138 -15.23 -15.01 -0.20
C TYR A 138 -14.71 -15.82 1.00
N ALA A 139 -15.47 -15.85 2.08
CA ALA A 139 -15.14 -16.65 3.26
C ALA A 139 -15.10 -18.15 2.97
N SER A 140 -16.03 -18.67 2.15
CA SER A 140 -16.08 -20.08 1.75
C SER A 140 -14.89 -20.49 0.87
N LEU A 141 -14.36 -19.56 0.09
CA LEU A 141 -13.13 -19.75 -0.69
C LEU A 141 -11.87 -19.67 0.18
N GLY A 142 -11.95 -19.01 1.33
CA GLY A 142 -10.82 -18.81 2.23
C GLY A 142 -9.84 -17.75 1.74
N ILE A 143 -10.31 -16.65 1.13
CA ILE A 143 -9.43 -15.54 0.73
C ILE A 143 -8.93 -14.78 1.95
N ASP A 144 -7.78 -14.08 1.79
CA ASP A 144 -7.11 -13.32 2.84
C ASP A 144 -7.16 -11.81 2.62
N TYR A 145 -7.54 -11.37 1.42
CA TYR A 145 -7.51 -9.97 1.02
C TYR A 145 -8.63 -9.69 0.01
N LEU A 146 -9.30 -8.55 0.16
CA LEU A 146 -10.29 -8.05 -0.80
C LEU A 146 -9.96 -6.61 -1.17
N LYS A 147 -9.62 -6.35 -2.45
CA LYS A 147 -9.62 -5.02 -3.04
C LYS A 147 -11.04 -4.69 -3.46
N PHE A 148 -11.57 -3.55 -3.04
CA PHE A 148 -12.96 -3.18 -3.26
C PHE A 148 -13.06 -1.79 -3.85
N ASP A 149 -13.43 -1.73 -5.12
CA ASP A 149 -13.39 -0.53 -5.96
C ASP A 149 -14.68 0.29 -5.93
N TRP A 150 -14.74 1.39 -6.72
CA TRP A 150 -15.79 2.40 -6.66
C TRP A 150 -16.50 2.66 -8.00
N CYS A 151 -16.36 1.81 -9.01
CA CYS A 151 -17.01 1.98 -10.32
C CYS A 151 -18.52 1.71 -10.26
N TYR A 152 -19.30 2.34 -11.12
CA TYR A 152 -20.75 2.17 -11.26
C TYR A 152 -21.54 2.30 -9.95
N THR A 153 -21.15 3.25 -9.12
CA THR A 153 -21.75 3.50 -7.79
C THR A 153 -22.89 4.50 -7.81
N ASP A 154 -23.09 5.23 -8.92
CA ASP A 154 -24.08 6.29 -9.08
C ASP A 154 -24.07 7.30 -7.90
N SER A 155 -25.16 7.35 -7.14
CA SER A 155 -25.34 8.25 -5.99
C SER A 155 -25.09 7.59 -4.64
N LEU A 156 -24.35 6.46 -4.58
CA LEU A 156 -24.04 5.83 -3.30
C LEU A 156 -23.19 6.74 -2.40
N ASN A 157 -23.48 6.68 -1.10
CA ASN A 157 -22.59 7.24 -0.09
C ASN A 157 -21.42 6.28 0.12
N ALA A 158 -20.19 6.76 -0.08
CA ALA A 158 -19.00 5.91 0.00
C ALA A 158 -18.81 5.31 1.40
N GLN A 159 -18.95 6.11 2.45
CA GLN A 159 -18.79 5.63 3.83
C GLN A 159 -19.83 4.56 4.18
N GLU A 160 -21.06 4.69 3.73
CA GLU A 160 -22.11 3.71 4.00
C GLU A 160 -21.89 2.42 3.20
N ALA A 161 -21.51 2.51 1.93
CA ALA A 161 -21.26 1.36 1.06
C ALA A 161 -20.09 0.51 1.58
N TYR A 162 -18.95 1.15 1.85
CA TYR A 162 -17.78 0.46 2.41
C TYR A 162 -18.04 -0.07 3.83
N GLY A 163 -18.75 0.69 4.67
CA GLY A 163 -19.16 0.23 6.01
C GLY A 163 -20.09 -0.99 5.96
N THR A 164 -20.98 -1.08 4.96
CA THR A 164 -21.84 -2.27 4.74
C THR A 164 -21.01 -3.48 4.37
N MET A 165 -20.07 -3.34 3.42
CA MET A 165 -19.20 -4.45 3.03
C MET A 165 -18.27 -4.87 4.17
N SER A 166 -17.69 -3.93 4.91
CA SER A 166 -16.87 -4.22 6.10
C SER A 166 -17.64 -5.05 7.13
N LYS A 167 -18.87 -4.66 7.44
CA LYS A 167 -19.75 -5.41 8.34
C LYS A 167 -20.09 -6.81 7.80
N ALA A 168 -20.32 -6.93 6.49
CA ALA A 168 -20.58 -8.21 5.85
C ALA A 168 -19.38 -9.17 5.98
N LEU A 169 -18.16 -8.68 5.70
CA LEU A 169 -16.90 -9.42 5.87
C LEU A 169 -16.69 -9.86 7.32
N PHE A 170 -16.88 -8.95 8.27
CA PHE A 170 -16.76 -9.26 9.69
C PHE A 170 -17.77 -10.34 10.13
N THR A 171 -18.99 -10.27 9.62
CA THR A 171 -20.06 -11.24 9.91
C THR A 171 -19.76 -12.63 9.33
N ALA A 172 -19.04 -12.70 8.21
CA ALA A 172 -18.61 -13.96 7.60
C ALA A 172 -17.51 -14.69 8.39
N LYS A 173 -16.92 -14.05 9.42
CA LYS A 173 -15.94 -14.60 10.37
C LYS A 173 -14.62 -15.09 9.74
N GLN A 174 -14.33 -14.73 8.51
CA GLN A 174 -13.04 -14.96 7.86
C GLN A 174 -12.18 -13.71 7.99
N PRO A 175 -10.98 -13.79 8.60
CA PRO A 175 -10.07 -12.65 8.67
C PRO A 175 -9.56 -12.25 7.28
N ILE A 176 -10.14 -11.22 6.70
CA ILE A 176 -9.83 -10.69 5.37
C ILE A 176 -9.34 -9.26 5.52
N ILE A 177 -8.16 -8.93 4.94
CA ILE A 177 -7.74 -7.54 4.76
C ILE A 177 -8.72 -6.89 3.80
N PHE A 178 -9.33 -5.79 4.21
CA PHE A 178 -10.22 -5.00 3.39
C PHE A 178 -9.52 -3.74 2.90
N SER A 179 -9.29 -3.66 1.59
CA SER A 179 -8.62 -2.57 0.90
C SER A 179 -9.64 -1.75 0.13
N LEU A 180 -9.88 -0.53 0.59
CA LEU A 180 -10.82 0.41 -0.01
C LEU A 180 -10.17 1.12 -1.20
N CYS A 181 -10.84 1.14 -2.35
CA CYS A 181 -10.31 1.69 -3.59
C CYS A 181 -11.31 2.69 -4.22
N GLU A 182 -11.52 3.85 -3.57
CA GLU A 182 -12.34 4.94 -4.12
C GLU A 182 -11.49 6.15 -4.58
N TRP A 183 -10.20 5.89 -4.81
CA TRP A 183 -9.23 6.82 -5.42
C TRP A 183 -8.98 8.12 -4.65
N GLY A 184 -9.33 8.18 -3.36
CA GLY A 184 -9.25 9.39 -2.53
C GLY A 184 -10.39 10.40 -2.78
N SER A 185 -11.35 10.06 -3.63
CA SER A 185 -12.41 10.99 -4.08
C SER A 185 -13.34 11.46 -2.96
N HIS A 186 -13.56 10.62 -1.95
CA HIS A 186 -14.39 10.90 -0.79
C HIS A 186 -13.59 10.99 0.51
N GLN A 187 -12.29 11.29 0.41
CA GLN A 187 -11.40 11.47 1.56
C GLN A 187 -11.45 10.30 2.56
N PRO A 188 -11.17 9.05 2.12
CA PRO A 188 -11.32 7.85 2.94
C PRO A 188 -10.47 7.90 4.22
N TRP A 189 -9.37 8.62 4.22
CA TRP A 189 -8.54 8.84 5.41
C TRP A 189 -9.30 9.47 6.60
N LEU A 190 -10.44 10.14 6.36
CA LEU A 190 -11.23 10.75 7.43
C LEU A 190 -12.18 9.76 8.12
N TRP A 191 -12.52 8.64 7.47
CA TRP A 191 -13.57 7.74 7.97
C TRP A 191 -13.25 6.24 7.86
N ALA A 192 -12.38 5.81 6.94
CA ALA A 192 -12.19 4.39 6.62
C ALA A 192 -11.40 3.58 7.67
N ALA A 193 -10.73 4.24 8.61
CA ALA A 193 -9.91 3.54 9.63
C ALA A 193 -10.69 2.53 10.48
N LYS A 194 -12.01 2.69 10.63
CA LYS A 194 -12.90 1.74 11.32
C LYS A 194 -13.38 0.60 10.44
N ASP A 195 -13.32 0.77 9.10
CA ASP A 195 -13.93 -0.14 8.14
C ASP A 195 -12.89 -1.03 7.43
N GLY A 196 -11.69 -0.53 7.11
CA GLY A 196 -10.67 -1.27 6.39
C GLY A 196 -9.26 -1.11 6.93
N GLN A 197 -8.33 -1.90 6.41
CA GLN A 197 -6.93 -1.88 6.80
C GLN A 197 -6.06 -0.99 5.93
N LEU A 198 -6.53 -0.63 4.75
CA LEU A 198 -5.88 0.35 3.88
C LEU A 198 -6.92 0.98 2.95
N TRP A 199 -6.58 2.14 2.42
CA TRP A 199 -7.42 2.86 1.46
C TRP A 199 -6.58 3.62 0.44
N ARG A 200 -7.02 3.57 -0.81
CA ARG A 200 -6.42 4.36 -1.89
C ARG A 200 -6.56 5.86 -1.58
N SER A 201 -5.44 6.52 -1.51
CA SER A 201 -5.35 7.96 -1.23
C SER A 201 -5.26 8.80 -2.51
N THR A 202 -5.07 8.14 -3.66
CA THR A 202 -4.86 8.78 -4.97
C THR A 202 -5.64 8.07 -6.07
N GLY A 203 -5.84 8.73 -7.21
CA GLY A 203 -6.23 8.07 -8.45
C GLY A 203 -5.14 7.10 -8.93
N ASP A 204 -5.48 6.31 -9.97
CA ASP A 204 -4.61 5.24 -10.45
C ASP A 204 -3.25 5.74 -10.92
N ILE A 205 -2.20 4.98 -10.56
CA ILE A 205 -0.83 5.21 -10.98
C ILE A 205 -0.59 4.65 -12.38
N GLY A 206 0.27 5.31 -13.15
CA GLY A 206 0.75 4.82 -14.44
C GLY A 206 2.27 4.77 -14.51
N ILE A 207 2.77 4.23 -15.62
CA ILE A 207 4.19 4.03 -15.88
C ILE A 207 4.84 5.38 -16.27
N CYS A 208 4.90 6.29 -15.32
CA CYS A 208 5.57 7.58 -15.49
C CYS A 208 6.09 8.10 -14.14
N TYR A 209 7.27 8.71 -14.17
CA TYR A 209 7.87 9.28 -12.97
C TYR A 209 7.24 10.63 -12.59
N GLN A 210 7.18 11.56 -13.56
CA GLN A 210 6.70 12.93 -13.34
C GLN A 210 6.15 13.52 -14.63
N GLY A 211 5.14 14.38 -14.50
CA GLY A 211 4.49 15.08 -15.63
C GLY A 211 3.07 14.58 -15.85
N ASP A 212 2.51 14.92 -17.01
CA ASP A 212 1.19 14.49 -17.44
C ASP A 212 1.33 13.44 -18.54
N THR A 213 0.89 12.24 -18.26
CA THR A 213 0.85 11.14 -19.23
C THR A 213 -0.58 10.91 -19.67
N VAL A 214 -0.79 10.74 -20.98
CA VAL A 214 -2.08 10.35 -21.56
C VAL A 214 -1.92 8.98 -22.17
N ILE A 215 -2.73 8.02 -21.71
CA ILE A 215 -2.76 6.66 -22.26
C ILE A 215 -3.99 6.51 -23.17
N GLY A 216 -4.06 5.46 -23.95
CA GLY A 216 -5.12 5.22 -24.92
C GLY A 216 -6.53 5.50 -24.36
N GLY A 217 -7.40 6.11 -25.19
CA GLY A 217 -8.73 6.54 -24.76
C GLY A 217 -8.78 7.84 -23.95
N GLY A 218 -7.66 8.56 -23.79
CA GLY A 218 -7.59 9.83 -23.07
C GLY A 218 -7.48 9.68 -21.55
N TRP A 219 -7.25 8.48 -21.03
CA TRP A 219 -7.03 8.25 -19.62
C TRP A 219 -5.72 8.90 -19.14
N ARG A 220 -5.79 9.56 -17.98
CA ARG A 220 -4.68 10.32 -17.39
C ARG A 220 -4.34 9.76 -15.99
N PRO A 221 -3.51 8.73 -15.93
CA PRO A 221 -3.04 8.20 -14.64
C PRO A 221 -2.14 9.21 -13.93
N ASN A 222 -2.03 9.06 -12.62
CA ASN A 222 -1.03 9.80 -11.87
C ASN A 222 0.37 9.23 -12.14
N CYS A 223 1.35 10.10 -12.32
CA CYS A 223 2.75 9.68 -12.24
C CYS A 223 3.17 9.48 -10.77
N VAL A 224 4.27 8.75 -10.55
CA VAL A 224 4.84 8.45 -9.22
C VAL A 224 4.89 9.69 -8.32
N MET A 225 5.50 10.77 -8.80
CA MET A 225 5.67 11.97 -7.98
C MET A 225 4.35 12.71 -7.68
N LYS A 226 3.33 12.52 -8.51
CA LYS A 226 1.98 13.03 -8.22
C LYS A 226 1.32 12.23 -7.10
N CYS A 227 1.46 10.91 -7.10
CA CYS A 227 0.99 10.06 -6.01
C CYS A 227 1.69 10.42 -4.68
N VAL A 228 3.01 10.66 -4.73
CA VAL A 228 3.79 11.13 -3.57
C VAL A 228 3.24 12.44 -3.02
N ASP A 229 3.01 13.44 -3.89
CA ASP A 229 2.54 14.77 -3.48
C ASP A 229 1.12 14.74 -2.89
N LEU A 230 0.27 13.84 -3.36
CA LEU A 230 -1.08 13.65 -2.84
C LEU A 230 -1.10 12.87 -1.52
N ASN A 231 -0.21 11.89 -1.35
CA ASN A 231 -0.17 11.02 -0.18
C ASN A 231 0.60 11.61 1.01
N GLU A 232 1.64 12.40 0.75
CA GLU A 232 2.53 12.95 1.81
C GLU A 232 1.76 13.71 2.89
N PRO A 233 0.82 14.63 2.57
CA PRO A 233 0.11 15.40 3.59
C PRO A 233 -0.83 14.56 4.48
N LEU A 234 -1.10 13.31 4.09
CA LEU A 234 -2.04 12.43 4.77
C LEU A 234 -1.40 11.62 5.91
N ARG A 235 -0.12 11.84 6.22
CA ARG A 235 0.66 11.03 7.16
C ARG A 235 0.00 10.79 8.52
N LYS A 236 -0.75 11.76 9.05
CA LYS A 236 -1.41 11.67 10.36
C LYS A 236 -2.58 10.67 10.42
N TYR A 237 -3.02 10.19 9.25
CA TYR A 237 -4.14 9.25 9.16
C TYR A 237 -3.70 7.80 8.98
N ALA A 238 -2.39 7.58 8.70
CA ALA A 238 -1.83 6.24 8.57
C ALA A 238 -1.19 5.75 9.86
N GLY A 239 -1.26 4.45 10.08
CA GLY A 239 -0.64 3.77 11.22
C GLY A 239 -0.93 2.28 11.20
N PRO A 240 -0.49 1.54 12.23
CA PRO A 240 -0.76 0.12 12.33
C PRO A 240 -2.24 -0.20 12.16
N ASN A 241 -2.55 -1.17 11.30
CA ASN A 241 -3.91 -1.61 11.00
C ASN A 241 -4.76 -0.65 10.14
N HIS A 242 -4.18 0.46 9.65
CA HIS A 242 -4.86 1.43 8.78
C HIS A 242 -3.83 2.26 7.99
N TRP A 243 -3.69 2.02 6.68
CA TRP A 243 -2.62 2.57 5.86
C TRP A 243 -3.14 3.42 4.70
N ASN A 244 -2.45 4.54 4.43
CA ASN A 244 -2.61 5.27 3.18
C ASN A 244 -1.98 4.45 2.04
N ASP A 245 -2.71 4.27 0.97
CA ASP A 245 -2.28 3.52 -0.21
C ASP A 245 -2.21 4.47 -1.43
N PRO A 246 -1.02 4.93 -1.82
CA PRO A 246 -0.85 5.77 -3.01
C PRO A 246 -0.84 4.99 -4.32
N ASP A 247 -1.29 3.74 -4.31
CA ASP A 247 -1.34 2.75 -5.37
C ASP A 247 -0.12 1.82 -5.46
N MET A 248 -0.19 0.87 -6.38
CA MET A 248 0.80 -0.19 -6.60
C MET A 248 2.17 0.34 -7.00
N LEU A 249 3.16 -0.54 -6.93
CA LEU A 249 4.50 -0.29 -7.42
C LEU A 249 4.59 -0.54 -8.93
N GLU A 250 5.03 0.46 -9.68
CA GLU A 250 5.37 0.37 -11.10
C GLU A 250 6.85 0.00 -11.36
N VAL A 251 7.54 -0.46 -10.33
CA VAL A 251 8.96 -0.86 -10.40
C VAL A 251 9.15 -2.02 -11.37
N GLY A 252 9.95 -1.77 -12.40
CA GLY A 252 10.22 -2.75 -13.46
C GLY A 252 9.22 -2.76 -14.61
N ASN A 253 8.27 -1.83 -14.66
CA ASN A 253 7.29 -1.69 -15.73
C ASN A 253 7.71 -0.75 -16.87
N GLY A 254 8.93 -0.20 -16.83
CA GLY A 254 9.49 0.57 -17.94
C GLY A 254 10.05 1.95 -17.60
N MET A 255 10.01 2.36 -16.34
CA MET A 255 10.77 3.51 -15.86
C MET A 255 12.27 3.20 -15.82
N SER A 256 13.11 4.22 -15.68
CA SER A 256 14.55 4.03 -15.49
C SER A 256 14.85 3.43 -14.10
N GLU A 257 16.04 2.81 -13.96
CA GLU A 257 16.49 2.27 -12.66
C GLU A 257 16.49 3.32 -11.54
N ALA A 258 16.85 4.56 -11.85
CA ALA A 258 16.85 5.68 -10.90
C ALA A 258 15.41 6.02 -10.44
N GLU A 259 14.47 6.06 -11.37
CA GLU A 259 13.07 6.32 -11.09
C GLU A 259 12.42 5.16 -10.30
N ASP A 260 12.69 3.92 -10.68
CA ASP A 260 12.25 2.73 -9.96
C ASP A 260 12.77 2.72 -8.50
N ARG A 261 14.05 3.05 -8.32
CA ARG A 261 14.69 3.14 -6.99
C ARG A 261 14.08 4.27 -6.16
N THR A 262 13.82 5.41 -6.76
CA THR A 262 13.18 6.56 -6.09
C THR A 262 11.74 6.22 -5.71
N HIS A 263 10.97 5.63 -6.62
CA HIS A 263 9.61 5.16 -6.37
C HIS A 263 9.56 4.21 -5.15
N PHE A 264 10.37 3.17 -5.16
CA PHE A 264 10.43 2.19 -4.07
C PHE A 264 10.86 2.84 -2.75
N SER A 265 11.89 3.71 -2.77
CA SER A 265 12.36 4.42 -1.59
C SER A 265 11.27 5.28 -0.96
N LEU A 266 10.51 6.02 -1.76
CA LEU A 266 9.44 6.89 -1.26
C LEU A 266 8.26 6.09 -0.71
N TRP A 267 7.87 4.96 -1.34
CA TRP A 267 6.86 4.06 -0.75
C TRP A 267 7.33 3.51 0.60
N CYS A 268 8.62 3.17 0.73
CA CYS A 268 9.19 2.75 2.01
C CYS A 268 9.18 3.88 3.06
N MET A 269 9.54 5.09 2.67
CA MET A 269 9.47 6.26 3.56
C MET A 269 8.04 6.55 4.01
N MET A 270 7.08 6.47 3.10
CA MET A 270 5.67 6.74 3.39
C MET A 270 4.94 5.61 4.14
N ALA A 271 5.62 4.49 4.45
CA ALA A 271 4.96 3.30 5.03
C ALA A 271 3.74 2.86 4.20
N SER A 272 3.86 2.96 2.88
CA SER A 272 2.81 2.57 1.94
C SER A 272 2.81 1.06 1.70
N PRO A 273 1.69 0.44 1.35
CA PRO A 273 1.66 -0.94 0.89
C PRO A 273 2.65 -1.17 -0.25
N LEU A 274 3.43 -2.24 -0.18
CA LEU A 274 4.38 -2.63 -1.23
C LEU A 274 3.75 -3.72 -2.10
N ILE A 275 2.85 -3.33 -2.99
CA ILE A 275 2.16 -4.23 -3.91
C ILE A 275 2.77 -4.08 -5.29
N ALA A 276 3.55 -5.08 -5.74
CA ALA A 276 4.17 -5.07 -7.06
C ALA A 276 3.14 -5.25 -8.18
N GLY A 277 3.23 -4.46 -9.24
CA GLY A 277 2.32 -4.51 -10.39
C GLY A 277 2.94 -5.04 -11.67
N ASN A 278 4.21 -5.47 -11.65
CA ASN A 278 4.96 -5.93 -12.82
C ASN A 278 4.86 -7.45 -13.06
N ASP A 279 5.28 -7.93 -14.24
CA ASP A 279 5.43 -9.37 -14.49
C ASP A 279 6.68 -9.92 -13.77
N ILE A 280 6.51 -10.33 -12.52
CA ILE A 280 7.60 -10.80 -11.67
C ILE A 280 8.27 -12.09 -12.16
N ARG A 281 7.69 -12.81 -13.12
CA ARG A 281 8.28 -13.98 -13.77
C ARG A 281 9.45 -13.60 -14.70
N LYS A 282 9.51 -12.32 -15.09
CA LYS A 282 10.47 -11.78 -16.07
C LYS A 282 11.30 -10.61 -15.52
N MET A 283 11.41 -10.50 -14.20
CA MET A 283 12.19 -9.42 -13.59
C MET A 283 13.65 -9.45 -14.03
N THR A 284 14.20 -8.27 -14.32
CA THR A 284 15.64 -8.08 -14.42
C THR A 284 16.32 -8.27 -13.06
N ALA A 285 17.62 -8.49 -13.05
CA ALA A 285 18.38 -8.54 -11.81
C ALA A 285 18.27 -7.23 -10.99
N VAL A 286 18.19 -6.10 -11.68
CA VAL A 286 18.04 -4.76 -11.09
C VAL A 286 16.65 -4.63 -10.45
N THR A 287 15.57 -4.91 -11.19
CA THR A 287 14.20 -4.88 -10.66
C THR A 287 14.07 -5.76 -9.41
N LYS A 288 14.59 -6.99 -9.48
CA LYS A 288 14.62 -7.90 -8.34
C LYS A 288 15.38 -7.31 -7.15
N ALA A 289 16.56 -6.72 -7.39
CA ALA A 289 17.38 -6.14 -6.33
C ALA A 289 16.66 -4.94 -5.65
N ILE A 290 15.90 -4.15 -6.40
CA ILE A 290 15.08 -3.06 -5.85
C ILE A 290 13.95 -3.64 -4.99
N LEU A 291 13.12 -4.51 -5.55
CA LEU A 291 11.94 -5.05 -4.86
C LEU A 291 12.29 -5.93 -3.64
N THR A 292 13.51 -6.47 -3.58
CA THR A 292 13.95 -7.34 -2.47
C THR A 292 15.02 -6.70 -1.58
N ASN A 293 15.18 -5.37 -1.61
CA ASN A 293 16.12 -4.69 -0.72
C ASN A 293 15.62 -4.74 0.73
N LYS A 294 16.24 -5.59 1.54
CA LYS A 294 15.83 -5.84 2.92
C LYS A 294 15.91 -4.60 3.81
N ASP A 295 16.88 -3.72 3.58
CA ASP A 295 17.11 -2.55 4.41
C ASP A 295 16.01 -1.49 4.13
N ALA A 296 15.64 -1.28 2.86
CA ALA A 296 14.52 -0.42 2.49
C ALA A 296 13.17 -0.99 2.98
N ILE A 297 12.97 -2.31 2.83
CA ILE A 297 11.79 -3.01 3.33
C ILE A 297 11.70 -2.89 4.86
N ALA A 298 12.80 -3.02 5.60
CA ALA A 298 12.80 -2.85 7.05
C ALA A 298 12.36 -1.45 7.47
N ILE A 299 12.70 -0.42 6.70
CA ILE A 299 12.22 0.95 6.91
C ILE A 299 10.72 1.05 6.65
N ASN A 300 10.20 0.40 5.61
CA ASN A 300 8.75 0.33 5.34
C ASN A 300 7.99 -0.38 6.45
N GLN A 301 8.50 -1.52 6.89
CA GLN A 301 7.87 -2.45 7.83
C GLN A 301 8.17 -2.12 9.30
N ASP A 302 8.77 -0.96 9.59
CA ASP A 302 9.06 -0.56 10.96
C ASP A 302 7.79 -0.47 11.81
N VAL A 303 7.83 -1.15 12.96
CA VAL A 303 6.65 -1.34 13.83
C VAL A 303 6.14 -0.06 14.50
N LEU A 304 6.91 1.04 14.47
CA LEU A 304 6.40 2.35 14.87
C LEU A 304 5.22 2.79 13.99
N GLY A 305 5.19 2.35 12.73
CA GLY A 305 4.10 2.56 11.79
C GLY A 305 3.87 4.02 11.38
N VAL A 306 4.84 4.89 11.61
CA VAL A 306 4.72 6.31 11.28
C VAL A 306 5.18 6.56 9.84
N GLN A 307 4.33 7.18 9.05
CA GLN A 307 4.67 7.64 7.71
C GLN A 307 5.72 8.77 7.79
N GLY A 308 6.79 8.68 6.99
CA GLY A 308 7.77 9.75 6.81
C GLY A 308 7.16 10.98 6.12
N TRP A 309 7.89 12.08 6.15
CA TRP A 309 7.42 13.34 5.58
C TRP A 309 8.54 14.10 4.85
N ARG A 310 8.12 15.00 3.97
CA ARG A 310 9.02 15.96 3.29
C ARG A 310 9.37 17.08 4.26
N TYR A 311 10.57 17.02 4.80
CA TYR A 311 11.08 18.01 5.75
C TYR A 311 11.42 19.35 5.08
N ALA A 312 12.03 19.28 3.91
CA ALA A 312 12.44 20.46 3.15
C ALA A 312 12.49 20.16 1.65
N SER A 313 12.32 21.21 0.84
CA SER A 313 12.63 21.20 -0.59
C SER A 313 13.53 22.40 -0.88
N LYS A 314 14.79 22.13 -1.17
CA LYS A 314 15.80 23.17 -1.43
C LYS A 314 16.58 22.80 -2.68
N ASP A 315 16.79 23.80 -3.55
CA ASP A 315 17.55 23.64 -4.78
C ASP A 315 17.10 22.40 -5.61
N SER A 316 15.77 22.19 -5.65
CA SER A 316 15.11 21.07 -6.33
C SER A 316 15.46 19.67 -5.80
N VAL A 317 16.06 19.59 -4.62
CA VAL A 317 16.24 18.36 -3.86
C VAL A 317 15.31 18.37 -2.65
N GLU A 318 14.52 17.32 -2.53
CA GLU A 318 13.68 17.10 -1.35
C GLU A 318 14.44 16.32 -0.30
N THR A 319 14.32 16.76 0.95
CA THR A 319 14.83 16.02 2.10
C THR A 319 13.65 15.43 2.86
N TRP A 320 13.68 14.12 3.06
CA TRP A 320 12.64 13.38 3.76
C TRP A 320 13.19 12.75 5.03
N PHE A 321 12.37 12.72 6.08
CA PHE A 321 12.67 12.01 7.32
C PHE A 321 11.56 11.03 7.69
N LYS A 322 11.96 9.93 8.33
CA LYS A 322 11.06 8.96 8.96
C LYS A 322 11.68 8.48 10.27
N PRO A 323 11.00 8.62 11.41
CA PRO A 323 11.46 8.02 12.66
C PRO A 323 11.25 6.50 12.62
N LEU A 324 12.15 5.75 13.25
CA LEU A 324 12.07 4.31 13.40
C LEU A 324 11.91 3.93 14.87
N ASN A 325 11.36 2.74 15.14
CA ASN A 325 10.98 2.33 16.49
C ASN A 325 12.15 2.32 17.48
N ASN A 326 13.31 1.87 17.06
CA ASN A 326 14.52 1.70 17.89
C ASN A 326 15.30 3.00 18.18
N GLY A 327 14.80 4.15 17.73
CA GLY A 327 15.47 5.45 17.86
C GLY A 327 16.36 5.81 16.67
N ASP A 328 16.44 4.96 15.67
CA ASP A 328 17.04 5.25 14.38
C ASP A 328 16.13 6.15 13.53
N TRP A 329 16.67 6.59 12.40
CA TRP A 329 15.95 7.40 11.43
C TRP A 329 16.25 6.94 10.01
N ALA A 330 15.26 7.02 9.13
CA ALA A 330 15.50 6.96 7.69
C ALA A 330 15.47 8.37 7.11
N VAL A 331 16.33 8.62 6.13
CA VAL A 331 16.46 9.92 5.45
C VAL A 331 16.56 9.67 3.95
N CYS A 332 15.80 10.45 3.15
CA CYS A 332 15.97 10.45 1.70
C CYS A 332 16.30 11.85 1.20
N PHE A 333 17.21 11.92 0.25
CA PHE A 333 17.44 13.10 -0.60
C PHE A 333 17.01 12.73 -2.01
N VAL A 334 15.96 13.38 -2.49
CA VAL A 334 15.30 13.05 -3.77
C VAL A 334 15.53 14.17 -4.76
N ASN A 335 16.13 13.87 -5.90
CA ASN A 335 16.32 14.82 -6.98
C ASN A 335 15.19 14.66 -8.03
N ARG A 336 14.27 15.63 -8.08
CA ARG A 336 13.20 15.65 -9.08
C ARG A 336 13.62 16.21 -10.44
N THR A 337 14.85 16.72 -10.57
CA THR A 337 15.31 17.38 -11.80
C THR A 337 15.97 16.40 -12.76
N ARG A 338 16.14 16.84 -13.99
CA ARG A 338 16.88 16.14 -15.04
C ARG A 338 18.39 16.40 -15.02
N GLN A 339 18.89 17.07 -13.99
CA GLN A 339 20.31 17.37 -13.82
C GLN A 339 20.81 16.84 -12.49
N PRO A 340 22.06 16.37 -12.40
CA PRO A 340 22.66 15.99 -11.13
C PRO A 340 22.66 17.15 -10.13
N GLN A 341 22.29 16.88 -8.89
CA GLN A 341 22.25 17.88 -7.82
C GLN A 341 23.25 17.53 -6.71
N LYS A 342 24.04 18.52 -6.29
CA LYS A 342 24.94 18.36 -5.16
C LYS A 342 24.22 18.73 -3.87
N ILE A 343 24.29 17.86 -2.88
CA ILE A 343 23.81 18.11 -1.53
C ILE A 343 24.99 18.30 -0.58
N ASN A 344 24.81 19.19 0.39
CA ASN A 344 25.69 19.37 1.52
C ASN A 344 24.80 19.61 2.75
N PHE A 345 24.62 18.57 3.56
CA PHE A 345 23.67 18.55 4.67
C PHE A 345 24.38 18.52 6.02
N ASN A 346 24.19 19.57 6.81
CA ASN A 346 24.83 19.70 8.13
C ASN A 346 23.86 19.26 9.24
N TRP A 347 23.99 18.02 9.65
CA TRP A 347 23.14 17.38 10.67
C TRP A 347 23.00 18.19 11.96
N LYS A 348 24.08 18.87 12.40
CA LYS A 348 24.10 19.64 13.65
C LYS A 348 23.29 20.94 13.59
N LYS A 349 22.97 21.41 12.39
CA LYS A 349 22.16 22.62 12.18
C LYS A 349 20.67 22.31 12.08
N GLU A 350 20.33 21.03 11.95
CA GLU A 350 18.95 20.57 11.80
C GLU A 350 18.39 20.10 13.14
N ASN A 351 17.18 20.54 13.43
CA ASN A 351 16.42 20.08 14.59
C ASN A 351 15.13 19.43 14.06
N VAL A 352 15.19 18.12 13.83
CA VAL A 352 14.11 17.36 13.21
C VAL A 352 13.22 16.80 14.32
N ASN A 353 12.00 17.28 14.39
CA ASN A 353 11.00 16.83 15.34
C ASN A 353 9.86 16.13 14.60
N ASP A 354 9.50 14.94 15.04
CA ASP A 354 8.32 14.25 14.55
C ASP A 354 7.17 14.39 15.56
N GLU A 355 6.15 15.13 15.17
CA GLU A 355 5.01 15.45 16.03
C GLU A 355 4.13 14.20 16.33
N LEU A 356 4.09 13.22 15.40
CA LEU A 356 3.22 12.04 15.56
C LEU A 356 3.79 11.03 16.55
N SER A 357 5.12 10.83 16.58
CA SER A 357 5.78 9.91 17.52
C SER A 357 6.47 10.61 18.69
N SER A 358 6.52 11.95 18.68
CA SER A 358 7.29 12.76 19.64
C SER A 358 8.80 12.46 19.64
N LYS A 359 9.31 11.82 18.56
CA LYS A 359 10.74 11.54 18.41
C LYS A 359 11.48 12.74 17.85
N GLN A 360 12.73 12.89 18.29
CA GLN A 360 13.60 14.00 17.88
C GLN A 360 14.94 13.46 17.38
N LEU A 361 15.40 13.96 16.23
CA LEU A 361 16.75 13.78 15.73
C LEU A 361 17.56 15.04 16.04
N ASN A 362 18.44 14.96 17.04
CA ASN A 362 19.32 16.06 17.40
C ASN A 362 20.78 15.60 17.32
N ALA A 363 21.42 15.87 16.19
CA ALA A 363 22.80 15.49 15.95
C ALA A 363 23.84 16.36 16.67
N ALA A 364 23.41 17.39 17.41
CA ALA A 364 24.30 18.15 18.30
C ALA A 364 24.51 17.42 19.64
N THR A 365 23.53 16.62 20.07
CA THR A 365 23.56 15.91 21.36
C THR A 365 23.73 14.39 21.23
N ALA A 366 23.45 13.83 20.04
CA ALA A 366 23.59 12.39 19.78
C ALA A 366 24.28 12.15 18.43
N THR A 367 25.11 11.13 18.36
CA THR A 367 25.78 10.73 17.13
C THR A 367 25.06 9.54 16.51
N TYR A 368 24.90 9.56 15.21
CA TYR A 368 24.35 8.47 14.43
C TYR A 368 25.36 8.00 13.37
N LYS A 369 25.48 6.71 13.21
CA LYS A 369 26.19 6.10 12.09
C LYS A 369 25.33 6.23 10.84
N ILE A 370 25.92 6.62 9.71
CA ILE A 370 25.23 6.81 8.43
C ILE A 370 25.46 5.61 7.53
N MET A 371 24.42 4.86 7.26
CA MET A 371 24.43 3.72 6.34
C MET A 371 23.66 4.09 5.08
N ASP A 372 24.25 3.83 3.92
CA ASP A 372 23.57 3.92 2.63
C ASP A 372 22.74 2.63 2.39
N VAL A 373 21.43 2.78 2.24
CA VAL A 373 20.47 1.66 2.11
C VAL A 373 20.66 0.89 0.81
N TRP A 374 21.04 1.58 -0.28
CA TRP A 374 21.18 0.95 -1.59
C TRP A 374 22.55 0.30 -1.79
N THR A 375 23.62 0.97 -1.39
CA THR A 375 24.99 0.45 -1.53
C THR A 375 25.46 -0.39 -0.35
N LYS A 376 24.72 -0.36 0.77
CA LYS A 376 25.03 -1.04 2.05
C LYS A 376 26.35 -0.60 2.67
N LYS A 377 26.83 0.58 2.30
CA LYS A 377 28.09 1.14 2.79
C LYS A 377 27.90 1.97 4.03
N ASN A 378 28.80 1.81 4.99
CA ASN A 378 28.97 2.77 6.08
C ASN A 378 29.69 3.99 5.52
N LEU A 379 29.04 5.15 5.49
CA LEU A 379 29.58 6.34 4.88
C LEU A 379 30.35 7.21 5.89
N SER A 380 29.78 7.43 7.08
CA SER A 380 30.32 8.36 8.09
C SER A 380 29.44 8.34 9.35
N THR A 381 29.50 9.40 10.11
CA THR A 381 28.57 9.70 11.21
C THR A 381 28.00 11.11 11.08
N THR A 382 26.92 11.39 11.79
CA THR A 382 26.29 12.74 11.85
C THR A 382 27.17 13.78 12.54
N ALA A 383 28.33 13.40 13.10
CA ALA A 383 29.30 14.35 13.62
C ALA A 383 29.92 15.26 12.54
N LYS A 384 29.88 14.84 11.28
CA LYS A 384 30.33 15.56 10.09
C LYS A 384 29.16 15.87 9.17
N ALA A 385 29.28 16.94 8.38
CA ALA A 385 28.34 17.22 7.30
C ALA A 385 28.37 16.09 6.26
N PHE A 386 27.21 15.80 5.70
CA PHE A 386 27.06 14.80 4.63
C PHE A 386 27.02 15.49 3.27
N SER A 387 27.81 15.00 2.34
CA SER A 387 27.82 15.51 0.97
C SER A 387 27.72 14.36 -0.01
N ALA A 388 26.85 14.54 -1.00
CA ALA A 388 26.66 13.58 -2.10
C ALA A 388 26.24 14.31 -3.37
N THR A 389 26.27 13.60 -4.50
CA THR A 389 25.61 14.00 -5.74
C THR A 389 24.43 13.06 -5.98
N VAL A 390 23.22 13.60 -6.04
CA VAL A 390 22.00 12.85 -6.39
C VAL A 390 21.80 12.97 -7.89
N GLN A 391 21.78 11.82 -8.58
CA GLN A 391 21.61 11.77 -10.04
C GLN A 391 20.19 12.20 -10.44
N PRO A 392 19.95 12.52 -11.73
CA PRO A 392 18.61 12.88 -12.21
C PRO A 392 17.55 11.83 -11.84
N HIS A 393 16.41 12.28 -11.32
CA HIS A 393 15.28 11.44 -10.86
C HIS A 393 15.64 10.36 -9.85
N ASP A 394 16.82 10.45 -9.23
CA ASP A 394 17.36 9.45 -8.29
C ASP A 394 17.19 9.87 -6.83
N VAL A 395 17.54 8.96 -5.94
CA VAL A 395 17.48 9.11 -4.49
C VAL A 395 18.78 8.66 -3.83
N VAL A 396 19.19 9.37 -2.80
CA VAL A 396 20.12 8.86 -1.79
C VAL A 396 19.28 8.53 -0.56
N MET A 397 19.19 7.25 -0.21
CA MET A 397 18.45 6.79 0.96
C MET A 397 19.41 6.30 2.04
N LEU A 398 19.28 6.87 3.22
CA LEU A 398 20.18 6.63 4.35
C LEU A 398 19.39 6.08 5.55
N GLN A 399 20.02 5.19 6.31
CA GLN A 399 19.62 4.89 7.68
C GLN A 399 20.62 5.52 8.65
N LEU A 400 20.10 6.28 9.61
CA LEU A 400 20.84 6.85 10.71
C LEU A 400 20.67 5.94 11.93
N ILE A 401 21.72 5.23 12.29
CA ILE A 401 21.74 4.27 13.39
C ILE A 401 22.30 4.96 14.62
N LYS A 402 21.48 5.06 15.68
CA LYS A 402 21.86 5.72 16.94
C LYS A 402 23.01 4.97 17.62
N GLN A 403 24.03 5.73 18.06
CA GLN A 403 25.20 5.22 18.76
C GLN A 403 25.08 5.41 20.29
#